data_53b0ebe3b2bbc33c95556ed8daf6c0a5
#
_entry.id   53b0ebe3b2bbc33c95556ed8daf6c0a5
#
_cell.length_a   1.000
_cell.length_b   1.000
_cell.length_c   1.000
_cell.angle_alpha   90.00
_cell.angle_beta   90.00
_cell.angle_gamma   90.00
#
_symmetry.space_group_name_H-M   'P 1'
#
loop_
_entity.id
_entity.type
_entity.pdbx_description
1 polymer ?
#
loop_
_entity_poly.entity_id
_entity_poly.type
_entity_poly.pdbx_seq_one_letter_code
_entity_poly.pdbx_strand_id
1 'polypeptide(L)'
;MNLIPDFDLSRLNTMGLASHARFGAVISTPEEIDELTGLSLETGLPLRILGGGSNLVLRDEIVAVVGVMGTKGRTAERRADGTALVTAQAGEDWSEFVGWTIAQGIPGLENLGGIPGTVGAAPVQNIGAYGVELAERLDSLVVWDLVDRQRRRFSAQDCEFSYRQSLFKRSGNRFVVLEATFALPDTWTANLSYPGLDSLPADADAATIHERVLAVRGAKLPNWRMLGNAGSFFHNPIVRPEVADGIANVPRYPQRDGTVKLSAAWLIEACGLKGVREGQAGVYDRHALILVNHGGATYAEIAGLASRIVNTVRERFGVALVQEPIEL
;
A
#
# COMPACT_ATOMS: atom_id res chain seq x y z
N MET A 1 13.06 -5.59 24.23
CA MET A 1 12.15 -4.63 23.57
C MET A 1 11.80 -3.46 24.50
N ASN A 2 11.66 -2.23 23.97
CA ASN A 2 11.22 -1.05 24.75
C ASN A 2 9.72 -0.82 24.55
N LEU A 3 8.89 -1.35 25.45
CA LEU A 3 7.44 -1.19 25.41
C LEU A 3 7.05 0.17 25.99
N ILE A 4 6.25 0.93 25.26
CA ILE A 4 5.81 2.28 25.62
C ILE A 4 4.29 2.25 25.81
N PRO A 5 3.77 2.57 27.02
CA PRO A 5 2.34 2.81 27.21
C PRO A 5 1.96 4.13 26.54
N ASP A 6 0.70 4.26 26.12
CA ASP A 6 0.17 5.45 25.41
C ASP A 6 1.05 5.83 24.20
N PHE A 7 1.31 4.83 23.34
CA PHE A 7 2.27 4.94 22.26
C PHE A 7 1.78 5.87 21.15
N ASP A 8 2.48 6.97 20.92
CA ASP A 8 2.14 7.97 19.90
C ASP A 8 2.34 7.45 18.48
N LEU A 9 1.26 7.38 17.70
CA LEU A 9 1.20 6.98 16.31
C LEU A 9 1.02 8.16 15.34
N SER A 10 0.94 9.39 15.83
CA SER A 10 0.61 10.58 15.04
C SER A 10 1.59 10.83 13.90
N ARG A 11 2.87 10.46 14.09
CA ARG A 11 3.92 10.57 13.07
C ARG A 11 4.18 9.26 12.31
N LEU A 12 3.44 8.20 12.64
CA LEU A 12 3.60 6.86 12.09
C LEU A 12 2.47 6.49 11.11
N ASN A 13 1.75 7.51 10.61
CA ASN A 13 0.78 7.38 9.55
C ASN A 13 0.90 8.53 8.55
N THR A 14 0.76 8.25 7.26
CA THR A 14 0.91 9.26 6.21
C THR A 14 -0.30 10.17 6.05
N MET A 15 -1.46 9.80 6.60
CA MET A 15 -2.64 10.66 6.68
C MET A 15 -2.44 11.81 7.69
N GLY A 16 -1.48 11.66 8.63
CA GLY A 16 -1.18 12.68 9.64
C GLY A 16 -2.29 12.84 10.66
N LEU A 17 -3.01 11.75 10.98
CA LEU A 17 -4.01 11.74 12.04
C LEU A 17 -3.33 11.60 13.40
N ALA A 18 -3.75 12.40 14.36
CA ALA A 18 -3.36 12.23 15.76
C ALA A 18 -3.96 10.90 16.28
N SER A 19 -3.12 10.05 16.86
CA SER A 19 -3.54 8.72 17.31
C SER A 19 -2.56 8.16 18.34
N HIS A 20 -3.11 7.43 19.31
CA HIS A 20 -2.34 6.75 20.35
C HIS A 20 -2.78 5.30 20.49
N ALA A 21 -1.83 4.40 20.70
CA ALA A 21 -2.13 3.00 21.02
C ALA A 21 -1.94 2.74 22.51
N ARG A 22 -2.72 1.81 23.07
CA ARG A 22 -2.64 1.45 24.50
C ARG A 22 -1.22 1.05 24.90
N PHE A 23 -0.54 0.27 24.07
CA PHE A 23 0.87 -0.07 24.16
C PHE A 23 1.49 -0.13 22.79
N GLY A 24 2.76 0.21 22.66
CA GLY A 24 3.48 0.03 21.41
C GLY A 24 4.97 -0.07 21.57
N ALA A 25 5.62 -0.57 20.52
CA ALA A 25 7.06 -0.66 20.41
C ALA A 25 7.50 -0.65 18.95
N VAL A 26 8.74 -0.23 18.70
CA VAL A 26 9.42 -0.46 17.42
C VAL A 26 10.06 -1.84 17.46
N ILE A 27 9.76 -2.67 16.46
CA ILE A 27 10.30 -4.02 16.28
C ILE A 27 11.64 -3.91 15.57
N SER A 28 12.72 -4.19 16.26
CA SER A 28 14.09 -4.19 15.72
C SER A 28 14.59 -5.58 15.35
N THR A 29 14.05 -6.62 15.98
CA THR A 29 14.34 -8.01 15.69
C THR A 29 13.05 -8.84 15.57
N PRO A 30 13.05 -9.93 14.80
CA PRO A 30 11.87 -10.78 14.67
C PRO A 30 11.40 -11.42 15.99
N GLU A 31 12.31 -11.64 16.94
CA GLU A 31 12.03 -12.24 18.25
C GLU A 31 11.12 -11.31 19.09
N GLU A 32 11.21 -10.00 18.91
CA GLU A 32 10.35 -9.00 19.59
C GLU A 32 8.87 -9.13 19.21
N ILE A 33 8.56 -9.75 18.05
CA ILE A 33 7.18 -10.06 17.66
C ILE A 33 6.59 -11.11 18.62
N ASP A 34 7.38 -12.07 19.04
CA ASP A 34 6.96 -13.09 20.00
C ASP A 34 6.70 -12.49 21.39
N GLU A 35 7.54 -11.55 21.82
CA GLU A 35 7.33 -10.79 23.06
C GLU A 35 6.01 -9.99 23.00
N LEU A 36 5.74 -9.27 21.89
CA LEU A 36 4.48 -8.56 21.68
C LEU A 36 3.27 -9.49 21.62
N THR A 37 3.44 -10.69 21.06
CA THR A 37 2.39 -11.72 21.05
C THR A 37 2.08 -12.19 22.46
N GLY A 38 3.10 -12.43 23.29
CA GLY A 38 2.94 -12.76 24.70
C GLY A 38 2.16 -11.67 25.45
N LEU A 39 2.55 -10.40 25.30
CA LEU A 39 1.85 -9.26 25.91
C LEU A 39 0.39 -9.17 25.45
N SER A 40 0.12 -9.38 24.16
CA SER A 40 -1.24 -9.41 23.62
C SER A 40 -2.10 -10.47 24.31
N LEU A 41 -1.55 -11.66 24.55
CA LEU A 41 -2.24 -12.74 25.25
C LEU A 41 -2.45 -12.42 26.74
N GLU A 42 -1.46 -11.85 27.43
CA GLU A 42 -1.52 -11.49 28.84
C GLU A 42 -2.54 -10.37 29.11
N THR A 43 -2.60 -9.36 28.22
CA THR A 43 -3.48 -8.21 28.38
C THR A 43 -4.87 -8.42 27.78
N GLY A 44 -5.05 -9.44 26.93
CA GLY A 44 -6.27 -9.64 26.13
C GLY A 44 -6.47 -8.59 25.03
N LEU A 45 -5.48 -7.72 24.78
CA LEU A 45 -5.54 -6.72 23.74
C LEU A 45 -5.10 -7.31 22.39
N PRO A 46 -5.76 -6.96 21.27
CA PRO A 46 -5.33 -7.43 19.97
C PRO A 46 -3.94 -6.90 19.59
N LEU A 47 -3.11 -7.73 18.96
CA LEU A 47 -1.83 -7.31 18.37
C LEU A 47 -2.08 -6.72 16.98
N ARG A 48 -1.45 -5.57 16.69
CA ARG A 48 -1.41 -4.93 15.37
C ARG A 48 0.03 -4.66 14.97
N ILE A 49 0.45 -5.17 13.83
CA ILE A 49 1.79 -4.88 13.28
C ILE A 49 1.64 -3.87 12.14
N LEU A 50 2.36 -2.77 12.23
CA LEU A 50 2.35 -1.69 11.27
C LEU A 50 3.68 -1.64 10.50
N GLY A 51 3.59 -1.32 9.22
CA GLY A 51 4.74 -0.87 8.42
C GLY A 51 4.87 0.66 8.45
N GLY A 52 5.02 1.29 7.28
CA GLY A 52 5.16 2.74 7.15
C GLY A 52 3.88 3.57 7.34
N GLY A 53 2.76 2.98 7.75
CA GLY A 53 1.50 3.68 8.01
C GLY A 53 0.87 4.37 6.78
N SER A 54 1.27 3.97 5.57
CA SER A 54 0.89 4.68 4.33
C SER A 54 -0.48 4.28 3.77
N ASN A 55 -1.13 3.29 4.36
CA ASN A 55 -2.43 2.80 3.94
C ASN A 55 -3.35 2.59 5.15
N LEU A 56 -3.32 3.54 6.09
CA LEU A 56 -4.07 3.50 7.34
C LEU A 56 -4.91 4.76 7.52
N VAL A 57 -6.08 4.57 8.14
CA VAL A 57 -6.89 5.64 8.76
C VAL A 57 -7.01 5.29 10.23
N LEU A 58 -6.28 6.02 11.08
CA LEU A 58 -6.18 5.73 12.50
C LEU A 58 -7.25 6.47 13.28
N ARG A 59 -7.90 5.78 14.24
CA ARG A 59 -8.75 6.39 15.26
C ARG A 59 -7.87 7.12 16.27
N ASP A 60 -8.46 8.04 17.03
CA ASP A 60 -7.75 8.83 18.04
C ASP A 60 -7.12 7.91 19.10
N GLU A 61 -7.84 6.86 19.55
CA GLU A 61 -7.34 5.82 20.46
C GLU A 61 -7.45 4.43 19.78
N ILE A 62 -6.35 3.69 19.82
CA ILE A 62 -6.26 2.31 19.36
C ILE A 62 -6.10 1.40 20.59
N VAL A 63 -7.17 0.68 20.94
CA VAL A 63 -7.18 -0.27 22.06
C VAL A 63 -6.50 -1.57 21.62
N ALA A 64 -5.19 -1.52 21.48
CA ALA A 64 -4.36 -2.63 21.00
C ALA A 64 -2.92 -2.53 21.52
N VAL A 65 -2.18 -3.62 21.37
CA VAL A 65 -0.71 -3.64 21.38
C VAL A 65 -0.25 -3.41 19.93
N VAL A 66 0.57 -2.38 19.70
CA VAL A 66 1.04 -2.02 18.36
C VAL A 66 2.55 -2.26 18.24
N GLY A 67 2.94 -3.06 17.26
CA GLY A 67 4.34 -3.21 16.84
C GLY A 67 4.59 -2.45 15.53
N VAL A 68 5.57 -1.56 15.50
CA VAL A 68 5.99 -0.86 14.27
C VAL A 68 7.23 -1.53 13.71
N MET A 69 7.14 -2.08 12.51
CA MET A 69 8.24 -2.81 11.87
C MET A 69 9.41 -1.89 11.55
N GLY A 70 10.52 -2.10 12.24
CA GLY A 70 11.76 -1.32 12.11
C GLY A 70 12.99 -2.12 11.69
N THR A 71 12.82 -3.44 11.40
CA THR A 71 13.94 -4.32 10.98
C THR A 71 14.60 -3.80 9.70
N LYS A 72 15.94 -3.84 9.63
CA LYS A 72 16.72 -3.31 8.51
C LYS A 72 17.72 -4.34 7.98
N GLY A 73 18.02 -4.22 6.71
CA GLY A 73 19.00 -5.04 6.00
C GLY A 73 18.51 -5.41 4.60
N ARG A 74 19.42 -5.36 3.64
CA ARG A 74 19.17 -5.70 2.24
C ARG A 74 20.41 -6.36 1.63
N THR A 75 20.19 -7.36 0.80
CA THR A 75 21.24 -8.10 0.10
C THR A 75 20.82 -8.35 -1.35
N ALA A 76 21.81 -8.54 -2.21
CA ALA A 76 21.59 -8.96 -3.59
C ALA A 76 22.60 -10.05 -3.95
N GLU A 77 22.10 -11.12 -4.52
CA GLU A 77 22.91 -12.26 -4.99
C GLU A 77 22.50 -12.59 -6.44
N ARG A 78 23.48 -12.96 -7.30
CA ARG A 78 23.18 -13.42 -8.65
C ARG A 78 23.23 -14.94 -8.71
N ARG A 79 22.18 -15.53 -9.29
CA ARG A 79 22.13 -16.95 -9.64
C ARG A 79 22.98 -17.22 -10.89
N ALA A 80 23.27 -18.50 -11.16
CA ALA A 80 24.04 -18.92 -12.33
C ALA A 80 23.36 -18.58 -13.67
N ASP A 81 22.02 -18.42 -13.69
CA ASP A 81 21.23 -18.00 -14.84
C ASP A 81 21.16 -16.47 -15.03
N GLY A 82 21.92 -15.72 -14.21
CA GLY A 82 21.96 -14.27 -14.25
C GLY A 82 20.85 -13.58 -13.41
N THR A 83 19.81 -14.30 -13.00
CA THR A 83 18.74 -13.74 -12.16
C THR A 83 19.31 -13.17 -10.84
N ALA A 84 18.98 -11.94 -10.54
CA ALA A 84 19.31 -11.33 -9.25
C ALA A 84 18.22 -11.67 -8.22
N LEU A 85 18.61 -12.32 -7.12
CA LEU A 85 17.80 -12.43 -5.93
C LEU A 85 18.11 -11.25 -5.02
N VAL A 86 17.10 -10.43 -4.80
CA VAL A 86 17.20 -9.23 -3.96
C VAL A 86 16.33 -9.42 -2.75
N THR A 87 16.94 -9.44 -1.58
CA THR A 87 16.25 -9.67 -0.31
C THR A 87 16.32 -8.43 0.56
N ALA A 88 15.20 -8.08 1.18
CA ALA A 88 15.12 -6.96 2.12
C ALA A 88 14.27 -7.31 3.34
N GLN A 89 14.68 -6.78 4.50
CA GLN A 89 13.94 -6.88 5.75
C GLN A 89 12.66 -6.05 5.70
N ALA A 90 11.64 -6.47 6.42
CA ALA A 90 10.29 -5.92 6.35
C ALA A 90 10.19 -4.42 6.69
N GLY A 91 11.05 -3.90 7.54
CA GLY A 91 11.09 -2.49 7.93
C GLY A 91 11.88 -1.56 6.99
N GLU A 92 12.45 -2.07 5.89
CA GLU A 92 13.06 -1.24 4.87
C GLU A 92 12.01 -0.34 4.20
N ASP A 93 12.34 0.95 3.95
CA ASP A 93 11.49 1.81 3.13
C ASP A 93 11.43 1.30 1.69
N TRP A 94 10.23 1.16 1.16
CA TRP A 94 10.01 0.60 -0.16
C TRP A 94 10.66 1.44 -1.28
N SER A 95 10.49 2.76 -1.22
CA SER A 95 11.03 3.64 -2.26
C SER A 95 12.56 3.69 -2.25
N GLU A 96 13.15 3.70 -1.05
CA GLU A 96 14.61 3.61 -0.88
C GLU A 96 15.15 2.25 -1.34
N PHE A 97 14.40 1.17 -1.08
CA PHE A 97 14.75 -0.17 -1.54
C PHE A 97 14.77 -0.24 -3.07
N VAL A 98 13.73 0.27 -3.75
CA VAL A 98 13.69 0.34 -5.22
C VAL A 98 14.85 1.17 -5.77
N GLY A 99 15.11 2.35 -5.20
CA GLY A 99 16.25 3.18 -5.61
C GLY A 99 17.60 2.47 -5.42
N TRP A 100 17.73 1.69 -4.35
CA TRP A 100 18.93 0.90 -4.09
C TRP A 100 19.12 -0.23 -5.12
N THR A 101 18.06 -0.97 -5.52
CA THR A 101 18.19 -2.00 -6.56
C THR A 101 18.68 -1.43 -7.88
N ILE A 102 18.15 -0.27 -8.28
CA ILE A 102 18.57 0.45 -9.49
C ILE A 102 20.04 0.86 -9.40
N ALA A 103 20.49 1.39 -8.25
CA ALA A 103 21.87 1.78 -8.02
C ALA A 103 22.86 0.57 -8.04
N GLN A 104 22.37 -0.65 -7.75
CA GLN A 104 23.12 -1.90 -7.91
C GLN A 104 23.13 -2.42 -9.36
N GLY A 105 22.50 -1.72 -10.31
CA GLY A 105 22.37 -2.18 -11.70
C GLY A 105 21.40 -3.37 -11.82
N ILE A 106 20.40 -3.47 -10.93
CA ILE A 106 19.41 -4.55 -10.90
C ILE A 106 18.03 -3.93 -11.21
N PRO A 107 17.57 -3.95 -12.49
CA PRO A 107 16.28 -3.45 -12.91
C PRO A 107 15.14 -4.43 -12.56
N GLY A 108 13.88 -3.95 -12.67
CA GLY A 108 12.65 -4.75 -12.56
C GLY A 108 11.66 -4.24 -11.52
N LEU A 109 12.06 -3.31 -10.64
CA LEU A 109 11.19 -2.67 -9.65
C LEU A 109 10.93 -1.17 -9.91
N GLU A 110 11.53 -0.58 -10.92
CA GLU A 110 11.51 0.86 -11.23
C GLU A 110 10.10 1.45 -11.36
N ASN A 111 9.16 0.69 -11.95
CA ASN A 111 7.75 1.09 -12.07
C ASN A 111 7.04 1.18 -10.70
N LEU A 112 7.52 0.48 -9.69
CA LEU A 112 6.97 0.49 -8.34
C LEU A 112 7.63 1.56 -7.43
N GLY A 113 8.50 2.38 -7.98
CA GLY A 113 9.19 3.45 -7.28
C GLY A 113 8.24 4.51 -6.71
N GLY A 114 8.64 5.12 -5.59
CA GLY A 114 7.89 6.20 -4.95
C GLY A 114 6.57 5.78 -4.29
N ILE A 115 6.23 4.48 -4.23
CA ILE A 115 5.11 4.01 -3.41
C ILE A 115 5.53 4.15 -1.94
N PRO A 116 4.78 4.88 -1.10
CA PRO A 116 5.12 5.01 0.31
C PRO A 116 4.83 3.72 1.07
N GLY A 117 5.61 3.44 2.10
CA GLY A 117 5.43 2.27 2.96
C GLY A 117 6.72 1.47 3.11
N THR A 118 6.61 0.24 3.60
CA THR A 118 7.76 -0.64 3.86
C THR A 118 7.71 -1.91 3.02
N VAL A 119 8.86 -2.55 2.85
CA VAL A 119 9.01 -3.80 2.09
C VAL A 119 8.07 -4.89 2.63
N GLY A 120 7.92 -5.03 3.97
CA GLY A 120 7.03 -6.03 4.55
C GLY A 120 5.54 -5.71 4.39
N ALA A 121 5.16 -4.44 4.23
CA ALA A 121 3.77 -4.05 3.97
C ALA A 121 3.39 -4.20 2.49
N ALA A 122 4.34 -4.15 1.57
CA ALA A 122 4.10 -4.20 0.14
C ALA A 122 3.34 -5.46 -0.33
N PRO A 123 3.67 -6.70 0.12
CA PRO A 123 2.94 -7.91 -0.23
C PRO A 123 1.51 -7.97 0.33
N VAL A 124 1.24 -7.30 1.46
CA VAL A 124 -0.08 -7.37 2.11
C VAL A 124 -1.20 -6.94 1.15
N GLN A 125 -0.93 -5.93 0.35
CA GLN A 125 -1.88 -5.39 -0.63
C GLN A 125 -1.52 -5.71 -2.07
N ASN A 126 -0.51 -6.56 -2.32
CA ASN A 126 0.01 -6.75 -3.67
C ASN A 126 0.16 -5.39 -4.37
N ILE A 127 1.05 -4.53 -3.84
CA ILE A 127 1.19 -3.19 -4.40
C ILE A 127 1.45 -3.25 -5.91
N GLY A 128 0.87 -2.32 -6.64
CA GLY A 128 1.03 -2.25 -8.08
C GLY A 128 0.89 -0.82 -8.58
N ALA A 129 1.73 -0.45 -9.52
CA ALA A 129 1.72 0.85 -10.17
C ALA A 129 2.36 0.76 -11.56
N TYR A 130 1.95 1.65 -12.45
CA TYR A 130 2.57 1.83 -13.77
C TYR A 130 2.73 0.53 -14.57
N GLY A 131 1.69 -0.34 -14.52
CA GLY A 131 1.63 -1.58 -15.30
C GLY A 131 2.41 -2.76 -14.70
N VAL A 132 2.94 -2.65 -13.48
CA VAL A 132 3.66 -3.73 -12.78
C VAL A 132 2.99 -3.98 -11.42
N GLU A 133 2.82 -5.25 -11.04
CA GLU A 133 2.42 -5.68 -9.72
C GLU A 133 3.57 -6.38 -8.99
N LEU A 134 3.62 -6.25 -7.66
CA LEU A 134 4.65 -6.88 -6.82
C LEU A 134 4.70 -8.39 -7.02
N ALA A 135 3.55 -9.04 -7.17
CA ALA A 135 3.43 -10.49 -7.40
C ALA A 135 4.25 -10.98 -8.60
N GLU A 136 4.48 -10.14 -9.62
CA GLU A 136 5.26 -10.48 -10.81
C GLU A 136 6.78 -10.58 -10.55
N ARG A 137 7.23 -10.06 -9.43
CA ARG A 137 8.65 -9.93 -9.06
C ARG A 137 9.02 -10.68 -7.79
N LEU A 138 8.01 -11.07 -6.99
CA LEU A 138 8.24 -11.76 -5.73
C LEU A 138 8.67 -13.22 -5.97
N ASP A 139 9.76 -13.64 -5.33
CA ASP A 139 10.20 -15.04 -5.24
C ASP A 139 9.58 -15.70 -3.99
N SER A 140 9.83 -15.12 -2.83
CA SER A 140 9.38 -15.70 -1.57
C SER A 140 9.35 -14.66 -0.44
N LEU A 141 8.65 -15.03 0.63
CA LEU A 141 8.59 -14.30 1.89
C LEU A 141 9.02 -15.19 3.04
N VAL A 142 9.70 -14.62 4.01
CA VAL A 142 9.79 -15.19 5.37
C VAL A 142 8.75 -14.46 6.21
N VAL A 143 7.89 -15.23 6.88
CA VAL A 143 6.80 -14.69 7.71
C VAL A 143 6.87 -15.27 9.13
N TRP A 144 6.34 -14.52 10.09
CA TRP A 144 6.03 -15.02 11.42
C TRP A 144 4.55 -15.40 11.48
N ASP A 145 4.25 -16.63 11.87
CA ASP A 145 2.90 -17.11 12.15
C ASP A 145 2.58 -16.80 13.63
N LEU A 146 1.70 -15.83 13.87
CA LEU A 146 1.33 -15.41 15.23
C LEU A 146 0.56 -16.48 16.01
N VAL A 147 -0.10 -17.44 15.33
CA VAL A 147 -0.84 -18.53 15.96
C VAL A 147 0.11 -19.64 16.39
N ASP A 148 0.95 -20.11 15.45
CA ASP A 148 1.87 -21.22 15.71
C ASP A 148 3.21 -20.74 16.31
N ARG A 149 3.42 -19.41 16.42
CA ARG A 149 4.61 -18.75 16.99
C ARG A 149 5.92 -19.26 16.38
N GLN A 150 5.95 -19.32 15.04
CA GLN A 150 7.11 -19.81 14.30
C GLN A 150 7.31 -19.09 12.97
N ARG A 151 8.53 -19.14 12.48
CA ARG A 151 8.85 -18.65 11.13
C ARG A 151 8.37 -19.66 10.09
N ARG A 152 7.80 -19.14 9.00
CA ARG A 152 7.43 -19.93 7.81
C ARG A 152 7.99 -19.26 6.56
N ARG A 153 8.24 -20.04 5.52
CA ARG A 153 8.57 -19.54 4.20
C ARG A 153 7.37 -19.73 3.27
N PHE A 154 7.00 -18.69 2.56
CA PHE A 154 5.95 -18.69 1.56
C PHE A 154 6.55 -18.39 0.19
N SER A 155 6.18 -19.16 -0.81
CA SER A 155 6.40 -18.81 -2.21
C SER A 155 5.42 -17.71 -2.64
N ALA A 156 5.65 -17.11 -3.82
CA ALA A 156 4.69 -16.17 -4.39
C ALA A 156 3.29 -16.81 -4.60
N GLN A 157 3.23 -18.13 -4.88
CA GLN A 157 1.97 -18.86 -5.04
C GLN A 157 1.20 -18.99 -3.71
N ASP A 158 1.89 -19.27 -2.61
CA ASP A 158 1.29 -19.37 -1.28
C ASP A 158 0.67 -18.05 -0.81
N CYS A 159 1.11 -16.93 -1.39
CA CYS A 159 0.57 -15.60 -1.07
C CYS A 159 -0.79 -15.32 -1.70
N GLU A 160 -1.26 -16.15 -2.65
CA GLU A 160 -2.58 -16.06 -3.31
C GLU A 160 -2.93 -14.63 -3.78
N PHE A 161 -2.01 -14.00 -4.47
CA PHE A 161 -2.16 -12.63 -4.92
C PHE A 161 -3.28 -12.46 -5.97
N SER A 162 -4.01 -11.37 -5.83
CA SER A 162 -4.88 -10.83 -6.85
C SER A 162 -4.95 -9.30 -6.72
N TYR A 163 -5.73 -8.61 -7.54
CA TYR A 163 -5.82 -7.16 -7.50
C TYR A 163 -6.15 -6.65 -6.09
N ARG A 164 -5.19 -5.99 -5.43
CA ARG A 164 -5.28 -5.45 -4.05
C ARG A 164 -5.64 -6.50 -2.99
N GLN A 165 -5.33 -7.78 -3.23
CA GLN A 165 -5.62 -8.89 -2.32
C GLN A 165 -4.41 -9.81 -2.17
N SER A 166 -4.33 -10.44 -1.00
CA SER A 166 -3.34 -11.48 -0.68
C SER A 166 -3.86 -12.39 0.44
N LEU A 167 -3.17 -13.48 0.70
CA LEU A 167 -3.40 -14.31 1.88
C LEU A 167 -3.33 -13.48 3.16
N PHE A 168 -2.37 -12.55 3.27
CA PHE A 168 -2.17 -11.72 4.47
C PHE A 168 -3.41 -10.89 4.82
N LYS A 169 -4.08 -10.33 3.81
CA LYS A 169 -5.29 -9.53 3.99
C LYS A 169 -6.49 -10.39 4.41
N ARG A 170 -6.55 -11.64 3.93
CA ARG A 170 -7.65 -12.58 4.25
C ARG A 170 -7.45 -13.33 5.56
N SER A 171 -6.20 -13.50 6.03
CA SER A 171 -5.86 -14.31 7.21
C SER A 171 -6.06 -13.59 8.56
N GLY A 172 -6.67 -12.39 8.57
CA GLY A 172 -7.01 -11.69 9.81
C GLY A 172 -5.80 -11.33 10.69
N ASN A 173 -4.72 -10.90 10.09
CA ASN A 173 -3.45 -10.56 10.74
C ASN A 173 -2.68 -11.76 11.35
N ARG A 174 -2.95 -12.99 10.90
CA ARG A 174 -2.22 -14.16 11.37
C ARG A 174 -0.74 -14.12 11.04
N PHE A 175 -0.36 -13.59 9.87
CA PHE A 175 1.01 -13.63 9.38
C PHE A 175 1.62 -12.22 9.34
N VAL A 176 2.84 -12.11 9.85
CA VAL A 176 3.66 -10.91 9.80
C VAL A 176 4.84 -11.15 8.86
N VAL A 177 4.98 -10.34 7.82
CA VAL A 177 6.13 -10.44 6.92
C VAL A 177 7.37 -9.95 7.64
N LEU A 178 8.44 -10.77 7.64
CA LEU A 178 9.74 -10.47 8.21
C LEU A 178 10.74 -10.04 7.14
N GLU A 179 10.66 -10.67 5.97
CA GLU A 179 11.62 -10.53 4.88
C GLU A 179 10.93 -10.83 3.55
N ALA A 180 11.29 -10.09 2.51
CA ALA A 180 10.84 -10.35 1.15
C ALA A 180 12.05 -10.54 0.22
N THR A 181 11.99 -11.59 -0.60
CA THR A 181 12.96 -11.87 -1.66
C THR A 181 12.30 -11.69 -3.02
N PHE A 182 12.93 -10.94 -3.90
CA PHE A 182 12.49 -10.66 -5.26
C PHE A 182 13.43 -11.35 -6.25
N ALA A 183 12.87 -11.99 -7.29
CA ALA A 183 13.63 -12.55 -8.41
C ALA A 183 13.56 -11.59 -9.60
N LEU A 184 14.67 -10.91 -9.89
CA LEU A 184 14.77 -9.92 -10.95
C LEU A 184 15.60 -10.49 -12.08
N PRO A 185 15.02 -10.67 -13.29
CA PRO A 185 15.69 -11.37 -14.38
C PRO A 185 16.87 -10.55 -14.95
N ASP A 186 17.89 -11.25 -15.42
CA ASP A 186 19.03 -10.62 -16.11
C ASP A 186 18.60 -9.98 -17.44
N THR A 187 17.73 -10.68 -18.20
CA THR A 187 17.11 -10.15 -19.40
C THR A 187 15.86 -9.35 -19.04
N TRP A 188 16.08 -8.09 -18.69
CA TRP A 188 15.00 -7.17 -18.34
C TRP A 188 14.46 -6.45 -19.58
N THR A 189 13.16 -6.23 -19.60
CA THR A 189 12.47 -5.41 -20.61
C THR A 189 11.67 -4.32 -19.92
N ALA A 190 11.86 -3.08 -20.38
CA ALA A 190 11.14 -1.92 -19.86
C ALA A 190 9.62 -2.06 -20.03
N ASN A 191 8.85 -1.83 -18.97
CA ASN A 191 7.39 -1.71 -19.08
C ASN A 191 7.01 -0.25 -19.22
N LEU A 192 6.78 0.21 -20.45
CA LEU A 192 6.40 1.58 -20.80
C LEU A 192 4.92 1.72 -21.16
N SER A 193 4.10 0.68 -20.95
CA SER A 193 2.70 0.64 -21.37
C SER A 193 1.77 1.62 -20.65
N TYR A 194 2.21 2.21 -19.54
CA TYR A 194 1.38 3.13 -18.77
C TYR A 194 1.45 4.56 -19.33
N PRO A 195 0.29 5.28 -19.45
CA PRO A 195 0.26 6.66 -19.93
C PRO A 195 1.17 7.60 -19.12
N GLY A 196 2.10 8.24 -19.82
CA GLY A 196 3.14 9.10 -19.23
C GLY A 196 4.52 8.43 -19.14
N LEU A 197 4.62 7.10 -19.36
CA LEU A 197 5.87 6.38 -19.62
C LEU A 197 6.05 6.08 -21.12
N ASP A 198 4.97 6.02 -21.85
CA ASP A 198 4.87 5.74 -23.29
C ASP A 198 5.64 6.72 -24.20
N SER A 199 6.03 7.86 -23.67
CA SER A 199 6.88 8.84 -24.35
C SER A 199 8.39 8.59 -24.20
N LEU A 200 8.79 7.62 -23.36
CA LEU A 200 10.20 7.26 -23.19
C LEU A 200 10.69 6.39 -24.36
N PRO A 201 11.99 6.46 -24.70
CA PRO A 201 12.59 5.54 -25.66
C PRO A 201 12.41 4.08 -25.25
N ALA A 202 12.24 3.17 -26.20
CA ALA A 202 12.05 1.74 -25.92
C ALA A 202 13.26 1.08 -25.22
N ASP A 203 14.44 1.68 -25.35
CA ASP A 203 15.71 1.29 -24.72
C ASP A 203 16.04 2.10 -23.46
N ALA A 204 15.04 2.84 -22.90
CA ALA A 204 15.22 3.58 -21.66
C ALA A 204 15.66 2.64 -20.53
N ASP A 205 16.71 3.04 -19.79
CA ASP A 205 17.18 2.29 -18.65
C ASP A 205 16.27 2.45 -17.41
N ALA A 206 16.49 1.59 -16.41
CA ALA A 206 15.67 1.57 -15.20
C ALA A 206 15.74 2.89 -14.41
N ALA A 207 16.88 3.59 -14.43
CA ALA A 207 17.02 4.88 -13.75
C ALA A 207 16.14 5.95 -14.42
N THR A 208 16.18 6.05 -15.75
CA THR A 208 15.35 6.96 -16.55
C THR A 208 13.86 6.68 -16.33
N ILE A 209 13.45 5.39 -16.29
CA ILE A 209 12.06 5.02 -16.02
C ILE A 209 11.67 5.40 -14.59
N HIS A 210 12.50 5.10 -13.61
CA HIS A 210 12.26 5.44 -12.22
C HIS A 210 12.07 6.95 -12.01
N GLU A 211 12.95 7.78 -12.58
CA GLU A 211 12.83 9.24 -12.54
C GLU A 211 11.51 9.71 -13.16
N ARG A 212 11.12 9.13 -14.31
CA ARG A 212 9.85 9.45 -14.96
C ARG A 212 8.65 9.02 -14.10
N VAL A 213 8.70 7.84 -13.47
CA VAL A 213 7.68 7.36 -12.52
C VAL A 213 7.52 8.35 -11.38
N LEU A 214 8.63 8.78 -10.75
CA LEU A 214 8.59 9.76 -9.66
C LEU A 214 7.99 11.10 -10.12
N ALA A 215 8.35 11.58 -11.31
CA ALA A 215 7.80 12.81 -11.89
C ALA A 215 6.29 12.71 -12.16
N VAL A 216 5.83 11.61 -12.77
CA VAL A 216 4.40 11.37 -13.05
C VAL A 216 3.60 11.27 -11.74
N ARG A 217 4.15 10.59 -10.73
CA ARG A 217 3.54 10.51 -9.38
C ARG A 217 3.44 11.88 -8.74
N GLY A 218 4.53 12.63 -8.69
CA GLY A 218 4.57 13.97 -8.09
C GLY A 218 3.64 14.99 -8.74
N ALA A 219 3.35 14.84 -10.04
CA ALA A 219 2.38 15.67 -10.74
C ALA A 219 0.92 15.35 -10.36
N LYS A 220 0.62 14.10 -10.01
CA LYS A 220 -0.75 13.62 -9.74
C LYS A 220 -1.09 13.50 -8.26
N LEU A 221 -0.12 13.12 -7.42
CA LEU A 221 -0.33 12.79 -6.01
C LEU A 221 0.30 13.84 -5.10
N PRO A 222 -0.37 14.28 -4.04
CA PRO A 222 0.24 15.20 -3.09
C PRO A 222 1.34 14.49 -2.29
N ASN A 223 2.41 15.21 -2.01
CA ASN A 223 3.42 14.74 -1.08
C ASN A 223 2.81 14.65 0.32
N TRP A 224 2.68 13.44 0.86
CA TRP A 224 2.04 13.20 2.15
C TRP A 224 2.74 13.91 3.33
N ARG A 225 4.03 14.22 3.20
CA ARG A 225 4.77 14.99 4.21
C ARG A 225 4.33 16.46 4.28
N MET A 226 3.72 16.97 3.20
CA MET A 226 3.22 18.35 3.10
C MET A 226 1.71 18.42 3.24
N LEU A 227 1.02 17.40 2.74
CA LEU A 227 -0.44 17.29 2.75
C LEU A 227 -0.81 15.84 3.03
N GLY A 228 -1.19 15.55 4.28
CA GLY A 228 -1.46 14.21 4.77
C GLY A 228 -2.46 13.45 3.88
N ASN A 229 -2.13 12.22 3.52
CA ASN A 229 -3.00 11.36 2.71
C ASN A 229 -2.55 9.89 2.79
N ALA A 230 -3.40 8.97 2.37
CA ALA A 230 -3.10 7.53 2.32
C ALA A 230 -3.10 6.99 0.87
N GLY A 231 -2.77 7.82 -0.11
CA GLY A 231 -2.84 7.46 -1.53
C GLY A 231 -4.29 7.35 -2.02
N SER A 232 -4.56 6.42 -2.94
CA SER A 232 -5.93 6.16 -3.41
C SER A 232 -6.79 5.67 -2.27
N PHE A 233 -7.87 6.40 -1.98
CA PHE A 233 -8.73 6.07 -0.84
C PHE A 233 -9.78 4.99 -1.15
N PHE A 234 -10.10 4.80 -2.43
CA PHE A 234 -11.05 3.77 -2.87
C PHE A 234 -10.45 2.90 -3.97
N HIS A 235 -10.82 1.63 -3.96
CA HIS A 235 -10.54 0.74 -5.08
C HIS A 235 -11.32 1.18 -6.33
N ASN A 236 -10.74 0.94 -7.50
CA ASN A 236 -11.50 0.99 -8.74
C ASN A 236 -12.52 -0.15 -8.72
N PRO A 237 -13.84 0.13 -8.77
CA PRO A 237 -14.87 -0.89 -8.64
C PRO A 237 -14.88 -1.82 -9.86
N ILE A 238 -15.01 -3.11 -9.61
CA ILE A 238 -15.20 -4.13 -10.63
C ILE A 238 -16.69 -4.47 -10.65
N VAL A 239 -17.33 -4.32 -11.81
CA VAL A 239 -18.77 -4.47 -11.99
C VAL A 239 -19.10 -5.39 -13.15
N ARG A 240 -20.33 -5.84 -13.25
CA ARG A 240 -20.84 -6.56 -14.43
C ARG A 240 -20.95 -5.58 -15.61
N PRO A 241 -20.82 -6.07 -16.87
CA PRO A 241 -20.90 -5.23 -18.06
C PRO A 241 -22.15 -4.36 -18.12
N GLU A 242 -23.32 -4.90 -17.73
CA GLU A 242 -24.59 -4.20 -17.78
C GLU A 242 -24.60 -2.93 -16.90
N VAL A 243 -23.93 -3.00 -15.74
CA VAL A 243 -23.78 -1.84 -14.85
C VAL A 243 -22.87 -0.79 -15.50
N ALA A 244 -21.76 -1.23 -16.11
CA ALA A 244 -20.84 -0.33 -16.81
C ALA A 244 -21.55 0.35 -18.01
N ASP A 245 -22.39 -0.37 -18.75
CA ASP A 245 -23.10 0.13 -19.94
C ASP A 245 -24.15 1.18 -19.56
N GLY A 246 -24.71 1.10 -18.37
CA GLY A 246 -25.61 2.10 -17.81
C GLY A 246 -24.96 3.45 -17.46
N ILE A 247 -23.62 3.56 -17.47
CA ILE A 247 -22.90 4.79 -17.08
C ILE A 247 -22.18 5.37 -18.28
N ALA A 248 -22.73 6.44 -18.84
CA ALA A 248 -22.13 7.11 -20.00
C ALA A 248 -20.74 7.73 -19.66
N ASN A 249 -19.79 7.64 -20.59
CA ASN A 249 -18.46 8.25 -20.53
C ASN A 249 -17.55 7.83 -19.37
N VAL A 250 -17.93 6.83 -18.56
CA VAL A 250 -17.02 6.32 -17.53
C VAL A 250 -15.85 5.57 -18.17
N PRO A 251 -14.59 5.85 -17.79
CA PRO A 251 -13.44 5.07 -18.24
C PRO A 251 -13.58 3.60 -17.80
N ARG A 252 -13.43 2.67 -18.75
CA ARG A 252 -13.69 1.24 -18.61
C ARG A 252 -12.46 0.44 -18.95
N TYR A 253 -12.20 -0.57 -18.14
CA TYR A 253 -11.06 -1.46 -18.31
C TYR A 253 -11.56 -2.90 -18.24
N PRO A 254 -11.80 -3.58 -19.39
CA PRO A 254 -12.26 -4.97 -19.43
C PRO A 254 -11.33 -5.89 -18.67
N GLN A 255 -11.88 -6.83 -17.91
CA GLN A 255 -11.13 -7.83 -17.16
C GLN A 255 -11.22 -9.19 -17.88
N ARG A 256 -10.25 -10.08 -17.59
CA ARG A 256 -10.18 -11.42 -18.22
C ARG A 256 -11.37 -12.33 -17.91
N ASP A 257 -12.04 -12.11 -16.80
CA ASP A 257 -13.22 -12.85 -16.33
C ASP A 257 -14.54 -12.30 -16.89
N GLY A 258 -14.49 -11.34 -17.83
CA GLY A 258 -15.65 -10.72 -18.44
C GLY A 258 -16.25 -9.57 -17.63
N THR A 259 -15.76 -9.27 -16.44
CA THR A 259 -16.15 -8.08 -15.67
C THR A 259 -15.50 -6.81 -16.23
N VAL A 260 -15.92 -5.65 -15.74
CA VAL A 260 -15.40 -4.35 -16.14
C VAL A 260 -14.96 -3.57 -14.91
N LYS A 261 -13.70 -3.15 -14.88
CA LYS A 261 -13.18 -2.23 -13.86
C LYS A 261 -13.46 -0.78 -14.29
N LEU A 262 -14.08 0.02 -13.42
CA LEU A 262 -14.42 1.42 -13.65
C LEU A 262 -13.44 2.35 -12.93
N SER A 263 -13.29 3.57 -13.44
CA SER A 263 -12.51 4.61 -12.76
C SER A 263 -13.28 5.19 -11.58
N ALA A 264 -12.90 4.86 -10.35
CA ALA A 264 -13.47 5.47 -9.15
C ALA A 264 -13.21 6.98 -9.09
N ALA A 265 -12.04 7.45 -9.55
CA ALA A 265 -11.73 8.88 -9.64
C ALA A 265 -12.75 9.63 -10.51
N TRP A 266 -13.10 9.06 -11.66
CA TRP A 266 -14.09 9.65 -12.55
C TRP A 266 -15.49 9.68 -11.92
N LEU A 267 -15.90 8.59 -11.26
CA LEU A 267 -17.20 8.52 -10.57
C LEU A 267 -17.34 9.60 -9.50
N ILE A 268 -16.30 9.81 -8.69
CA ILE A 268 -16.24 10.83 -7.64
C ILE A 268 -16.24 12.23 -8.25
N GLU A 269 -15.45 12.47 -9.29
CA GLU A 269 -15.37 13.75 -9.98
C GLU A 269 -16.70 14.09 -10.67
N ALA A 270 -17.35 13.12 -11.33
CA ALA A 270 -18.66 13.28 -11.93
C ALA A 270 -19.75 13.64 -10.90
N CYS A 271 -19.60 13.23 -9.63
CA CYS A 271 -20.45 13.65 -8.52
C CYS A 271 -20.17 15.10 -8.05
N GLY A 272 -19.19 15.80 -8.62
CA GLY A 272 -18.80 17.14 -8.18
C GLY A 272 -18.05 17.19 -6.85
N LEU A 273 -17.45 16.05 -6.43
CA LEU A 273 -16.80 15.94 -5.12
C LEU A 273 -15.30 16.23 -5.17
N LYS A 274 -14.68 16.34 -6.36
CA LYS A 274 -13.26 16.73 -6.47
C LYS A 274 -13.05 18.14 -5.94
N GLY A 275 -12.07 18.32 -5.02
CA GLY A 275 -11.77 19.60 -4.37
C GLY A 275 -12.73 20.00 -3.24
N VAL A 276 -13.71 19.17 -2.91
CA VAL A 276 -14.59 19.41 -1.75
C VAL A 276 -13.80 19.32 -0.46
N ARG A 277 -14.08 20.22 0.47
CA ARG A 277 -13.50 20.24 1.82
C ARG A 277 -14.61 20.27 2.88
N GLU A 278 -14.45 19.45 3.93
CA GLU A 278 -15.31 19.41 5.10
C GLU A 278 -14.42 19.45 6.35
N GLY A 279 -14.49 20.56 7.08
CA GLY A 279 -13.56 20.80 8.18
C GLY A 279 -12.11 20.80 7.70
N GLN A 280 -11.30 19.88 8.24
CA GLN A 280 -9.91 19.68 7.84
C GLN A 280 -9.72 18.48 6.89
N ALA A 281 -10.75 17.68 6.62
CA ALA A 281 -10.74 16.66 5.59
C ALA A 281 -11.11 17.24 4.22
N GLY A 282 -10.52 16.72 3.14
CA GLY A 282 -10.85 17.16 1.78
C GLY A 282 -10.61 16.09 0.73
N VAL A 283 -11.20 16.27 -0.44
CA VAL A 283 -10.85 15.53 -1.67
C VAL A 283 -9.83 16.37 -2.44
N TYR A 284 -8.71 15.78 -2.78
CA TYR A 284 -7.63 16.50 -3.48
C TYR A 284 -8.11 17.07 -4.82
N ASP A 285 -7.76 18.32 -5.10
CA ASP A 285 -8.23 19.08 -6.25
C ASP A 285 -7.66 18.60 -7.59
N ARG A 286 -6.53 17.89 -7.59
CA ARG A 286 -5.93 17.32 -8.80
C ARG A 286 -6.30 15.87 -9.05
N HIS A 287 -6.75 15.14 -8.01
CA HIS A 287 -7.08 13.72 -8.14
C HIS A 287 -8.19 13.30 -7.15
N ALA A 288 -9.37 13.02 -7.67
CA ALA A 288 -10.56 12.77 -6.85
C ALA A 288 -10.51 11.47 -5.98
N LEU A 289 -9.55 10.56 -6.23
CA LEU A 289 -9.35 9.36 -5.38
C LEU A 289 -8.59 9.64 -4.09
N ILE A 290 -7.97 10.82 -3.95
CA ILE A 290 -7.11 11.12 -2.82
C ILE A 290 -7.88 11.94 -1.81
N LEU A 291 -8.11 11.38 -0.62
CA LEU A 291 -8.55 12.14 0.53
C LEU A 291 -7.32 12.73 1.23
N VAL A 292 -7.44 13.97 1.66
CA VAL A 292 -6.34 14.73 2.24
C VAL A 292 -6.73 15.31 3.59
N ASN A 293 -5.72 15.41 4.47
CA ASN A 293 -5.76 16.12 5.73
C ASN A 293 -5.10 17.48 5.55
N HIS A 294 -5.87 18.57 5.63
CA HIS A 294 -5.38 19.94 5.49
C HIS A 294 -4.67 20.47 6.76
N GLY A 295 -4.43 19.60 7.73
CA GLY A 295 -3.79 19.88 9.00
C GLY A 295 -4.80 19.81 10.16
N GLY A 296 -4.62 18.80 11.04
CA GLY A 296 -5.47 18.59 12.22
C GLY A 296 -6.84 17.95 11.92
N ALA A 297 -7.02 17.30 10.77
CA ALA A 297 -8.21 16.48 10.55
C ALA A 297 -8.29 15.35 11.60
N THR A 298 -9.49 15.05 12.05
CA THR A 298 -9.79 13.91 12.92
C THR A 298 -10.15 12.68 12.09
N TYR A 299 -10.09 11.50 12.72
CA TYR A 299 -10.64 10.27 12.13
C TYR A 299 -12.10 10.47 11.68
N ALA A 300 -12.92 11.10 12.52
CA ALA A 300 -14.35 11.31 12.25
C ALA A 300 -14.58 12.16 10.98
N GLU A 301 -13.77 13.19 10.75
CA GLU A 301 -13.88 14.02 9.53
C GLU A 301 -13.51 13.22 8.28
N ILE A 302 -12.42 12.46 8.31
CA ILE A 302 -12.01 11.60 7.18
C ILE A 302 -13.06 10.54 6.89
N ALA A 303 -13.53 9.81 7.91
CA ALA A 303 -14.54 8.77 7.78
C ALA A 303 -15.90 9.33 7.32
N GLY A 304 -16.29 10.51 7.81
CA GLY A 304 -17.50 11.21 7.40
C GLY A 304 -17.47 11.58 5.92
N LEU A 305 -16.37 12.19 5.45
CA LEU A 305 -16.18 12.54 4.05
C LEU A 305 -16.15 11.28 3.16
N ALA A 306 -15.47 10.21 3.59
CA ALA A 306 -15.44 8.94 2.86
C ALA A 306 -16.85 8.34 2.72
N SER A 307 -17.64 8.34 3.81
CA SER A 307 -19.02 7.85 3.81
C SER A 307 -19.93 8.67 2.88
N ARG A 308 -19.78 9.99 2.88
CA ARG A 308 -20.49 10.87 1.94
C ARG A 308 -20.18 10.51 0.50
N ILE A 309 -18.89 10.33 0.16
CA ILE A 309 -18.46 9.96 -1.20
C ILE A 309 -19.10 8.63 -1.62
N VAL A 310 -19.03 7.60 -0.77
CA VAL A 310 -19.60 6.27 -1.04
C VAL A 310 -21.10 6.37 -1.31
N ASN A 311 -21.84 7.11 -0.46
CA ASN A 311 -23.28 7.27 -0.59
C ASN A 311 -23.65 8.04 -1.88
N THR A 312 -22.99 9.17 -2.15
CA THR A 312 -23.27 9.99 -3.34
C THR A 312 -23.01 9.22 -4.64
N VAL A 313 -21.91 8.46 -4.72
CA VAL A 313 -21.61 7.63 -5.90
C VAL A 313 -22.61 6.51 -6.04
N ARG A 314 -22.99 5.85 -4.95
CA ARG A 314 -24.01 4.77 -4.97
C ARG A 314 -25.39 5.29 -5.38
N GLU A 315 -25.84 6.43 -4.87
CA GLU A 315 -27.12 7.05 -5.22
C GLU A 315 -27.16 7.45 -6.70
N ARG A 316 -26.07 7.99 -7.22
CA ARG A 316 -26.03 8.50 -8.61
C ARG A 316 -25.81 7.40 -9.65
N PHE A 317 -24.98 6.41 -9.37
CA PHE A 317 -24.52 5.43 -10.36
C PHE A 317 -24.87 3.97 -10.01
N GLY A 318 -25.42 3.70 -8.83
CA GLY A 318 -25.65 2.33 -8.34
C GLY A 318 -24.37 1.55 -8.06
N VAL A 319 -23.21 2.22 -7.99
CA VAL A 319 -21.89 1.60 -7.81
C VAL A 319 -21.42 1.79 -6.37
N ALA A 320 -21.07 0.69 -5.70
CA ALA A 320 -20.46 0.74 -4.37
C ALA A 320 -18.96 0.94 -4.48
N LEU A 321 -18.43 1.98 -3.83
CA LEU A 321 -17.00 2.16 -3.64
C LEU A 321 -16.53 1.42 -2.37
N VAL A 322 -15.37 0.78 -2.46
CA VAL A 322 -14.74 0.07 -1.33
C VAL A 322 -13.47 0.82 -0.93
N GLN A 323 -13.36 1.15 0.35
CA GLN A 323 -12.20 1.81 0.91
C GLN A 323 -10.95 0.92 0.79
N GLU A 324 -9.81 1.50 0.38
CA GLU A 324 -8.52 0.81 0.28
C GLU A 324 -7.71 0.90 1.59
N PRO A 325 -7.56 2.07 2.26
CA PRO A 325 -6.90 2.17 3.55
C PRO A 325 -7.64 1.37 4.64
N ILE A 326 -6.85 0.77 5.53
CA ILE A 326 -7.36 0.00 6.67
C ILE A 326 -7.64 0.95 7.82
N GLU A 327 -8.79 0.80 8.47
CA GLU A 327 -9.11 1.49 9.71
C GLU A 327 -8.55 0.72 10.91
N LEU A 328 -7.96 1.45 11.83
CA LEU A 328 -7.51 0.95 13.13
C LEU A 328 -7.99 1.86 14.25
#